data_d7c9c144aada28c7a4d3749f06ebcdea
#
_entry.id   d7c9c144aada28c7a4d3749f06ebcdea
#
_cell.length_a   1.000
_cell.length_b   1.000
_cell.length_c   1.000
_cell.angle_alpha   90.00
_cell.angle_beta   90.00
_cell.angle_gamma   90.00
#
_symmetry.space_group_name_H-M   'P 1'
#
loop_
_entity.id
_entity.type
_entity.pdbx_description
1 polymer ?
#
loop_
_entity_poly.entity_id
_entity_poly.type
_entity_poly.pdbx_seq_one_letter_code
_entity_poly.pdbx_strand_id
1 'polypeptide(L)'
;GLVCLALYRKTALCWLWKIEKKFYTGAPEGIRKFLRGLFVAIFRAGCIAKGINFKNYVDNYQSDRGMSYYHDIHDWMGGYPYESITPEALITYVEPKGYSLVRSITRPGGIGIFGAGCDEFVFRKTS
;
A
#
# COMPACT_ATOMS: atom_id res chain seq x y z
N GLY A 1 -21.19 18.04 2.95
CA GLY A 1 -20.62 17.03 2.05
C GLY A 1 -19.77 16.01 2.79
N LEU A 2 -19.46 14.89 2.12
CA LEU A 2 -18.59 13.84 2.62
C LEU A 2 -17.29 13.83 1.81
N VAL A 3 -16.19 13.53 2.49
CA VAL A 3 -14.87 13.31 1.89
C VAL A 3 -14.43 11.90 2.25
N CYS A 4 -14.11 11.11 1.23
CA CYS A 4 -13.57 9.76 1.39
C CYS A 4 -12.08 9.78 1.02
N LEU A 5 -11.24 9.28 1.91
CA LEU A 5 -9.80 9.22 1.74
C LEU A 5 -9.32 7.78 1.91
N ALA A 6 -8.43 7.33 1.01
CA ALA A 6 -7.68 6.09 1.17
C ALA A 6 -6.18 6.46 1.22
N LEU A 7 -5.54 6.17 2.34
CA LEU A 7 -4.17 6.61 2.61
C LEU A 7 -3.32 5.43 3.09
N TYR A 8 -2.06 5.41 2.68
CA TYR A 8 -1.13 4.39 3.13
C TYR A 8 -0.92 4.48 4.64
N ARG A 9 -1.08 3.33 5.30
CA ARG A 9 -0.81 3.19 6.73
C ARG A 9 0.68 3.32 7.00
N LYS A 10 1.03 4.05 8.06
CA LYS A 10 2.39 4.10 8.57
C LYS A 10 2.74 2.77 9.27
N THR A 11 3.78 2.10 8.80
CA THR A 11 4.35 0.87 9.38
C THR A 11 5.84 1.08 9.70
N ALA A 12 6.44 0.14 10.42
CA ALA A 12 7.86 0.22 10.78
C ALA A 12 8.79 0.32 9.56
N LEU A 13 8.43 -0.31 8.43
CA LEU A 13 9.24 -0.35 7.20
C LEU A 13 8.87 0.71 6.15
N CYS A 14 7.96 1.66 6.45
CA CYS A 14 7.58 2.70 5.48
C CYS A 14 8.77 3.54 5.01
N TRP A 15 9.74 3.82 5.87
CA TRP A 15 10.96 4.53 5.51
C TRP A 15 11.79 3.78 4.47
N LEU A 16 11.89 2.45 4.62
CA LEU A 16 12.60 1.60 3.68
C LEU A 16 11.91 1.56 2.32
N TRP A 17 10.57 1.44 2.32
CA TRP A 17 9.77 1.49 1.09
C TRP A 17 9.84 2.84 0.40
N LYS A 18 9.96 3.94 1.14
CA LYS A 18 10.16 5.27 0.55
C LYS A 18 11.49 5.36 -0.20
N ILE A 19 12.56 4.80 0.37
CA ILE A 19 13.89 4.73 -0.27
C ILE A 19 13.83 3.82 -1.51
N GLU A 20 13.23 2.63 -1.37
CA GLU A 20 13.07 1.69 -2.48
C GLU A 20 12.34 2.33 -3.65
N LYS A 21 11.18 2.94 -3.43
CA LYS A 21 10.36 3.58 -4.48
C LYS A 21 11.11 4.72 -5.18
N LYS A 22 11.84 5.53 -4.43
CA LYS A 22 12.68 6.58 -5.01
C LYS A 22 13.77 6.00 -5.91
N PHE A 23 14.44 4.94 -5.45
CA PHE A 23 15.45 4.24 -6.23
C PHE A 23 14.86 3.57 -7.47
N TYR A 24 13.77 2.82 -7.30
CA TYR A 24 13.08 2.14 -8.39
C TYR A 24 12.63 3.09 -9.51
N THR A 25 12.05 4.24 -9.14
CA THR A 25 11.57 5.23 -10.11
C THR A 25 12.70 5.81 -10.95
N GLY A 26 13.88 6.03 -10.37
CA GLY A 26 15.08 6.52 -11.09
C GLY A 26 15.92 5.45 -11.77
N ALA A 27 15.64 4.16 -11.54
CA ALA A 27 16.46 3.07 -12.04
C ALA A 27 16.18 2.74 -13.52
N PRO A 28 17.17 2.27 -14.29
CA PRO A 28 16.94 1.75 -15.64
C PRO A 28 16.09 0.48 -15.63
N GLU A 29 15.40 0.20 -16.75
CA GLU A 29 14.42 -0.89 -16.85
C GLU A 29 14.98 -2.27 -16.48
N GLY A 30 16.24 -2.56 -16.81
CA GLY A 30 16.90 -3.82 -16.42
C GLY A 30 16.93 -4.01 -14.89
N ILE A 31 17.24 -2.96 -14.14
CA ILE A 31 17.25 -2.97 -12.67
C ILE A 31 15.82 -3.08 -12.13
N ARG A 32 14.87 -2.34 -12.68
CA ARG A 32 13.45 -2.44 -12.29
C ARG A 32 12.92 -3.86 -12.48
N LYS A 33 13.22 -4.48 -13.62
CA LYS A 33 12.84 -5.87 -13.92
C LYS A 33 13.43 -6.86 -12.91
N PHE A 34 14.70 -6.69 -12.55
CA PHE A 34 15.37 -7.50 -11.54
C PHE A 34 14.69 -7.33 -10.16
N LEU A 35 14.41 -6.11 -9.73
CA LEU A 35 13.75 -5.82 -8.45
C LEU A 35 12.33 -6.41 -8.39
N ARG A 36 11.56 -6.29 -9.47
CA ARG A 36 10.23 -6.94 -9.56
C ARG A 36 10.34 -8.46 -9.43
N GLY A 37 11.30 -9.06 -10.12
CA GLY A 37 11.56 -10.50 -10.03
C GLY A 37 11.93 -10.94 -8.61
N LEU A 38 12.78 -10.19 -7.94
CA LEU A 38 13.17 -10.44 -6.57
C LEU A 38 11.99 -10.33 -5.61
N PHE A 39 11.17 -9.28 -5.74
CA PHE A 39 9.96 -9.11 -4.94
C PHE A 39 8.99 -10.28 -5.11
N VAL A 40 8.73 -10.69 -6.37
CA VAL A 40 7.85 -11.84 -6.67
C VAL A 40 8.40 -13.13 -6.08
N ALA A 41 9.72 -13.36 -6.16
CA ALA A 41 10.35 -14.56 -5.59
C ALA A 41 10.21 -14.61 -4.06
N ILE A 42 10.44 -13.49 -3.38
CA ILE A 42 10.28 -13.39 -1.91
C ILE A 42 8.80 -13.58 -1.53
N PHE A 43 7.87 -12.95 -2.25
CA PHE A 43 6.44 -13.11 -2.00
C PHE A 43 5.97 -14.54 -2.22
N ARG A 44 6.45 -15.20 -3.30
CA ARG A 44 6.18 -16.62 -3.57
C ARG A 44 6.68 -17.53 -2.45
N ALA A 45 7.89 -17.29 -1.94
CA ALA A 45 8.43 -18.01 -0.80
C ALA A 45 7.54 -17.82 0.46
N GLY A 46 7.07 -16.61 0.70
CA GLY A 46 6.11 -16.31 1.77
C GLY A 46 4.77 -17.04 1.63
N CYS A 47 4.26 -17.14 0.40
CA CYS A 47 3.05 -17.94 0.10
C CYS A 47 3.26 -19.41 0.42
N ILE A 48 4.38 -20.00 -0.01
CA ILE A 48 4.73 -21.39 0.26
C ILE A 48 4.80 -21.64 1.78
N ALA A 49 5.46 -20.76 2.53
CA ALA A 49 5.57 -20.86 3.99
C ALA A 49 4.21 -20.82 4.70
N LYS A 50 3.22 -20.15 4.10
CA LYS A 50 1.83 -20.06 4.61
C LYS A 50 0.88 -21.11 4.03
N GLY A 51 1.36 -22.02 3.21
CA GLY A 51 0.52 -23.02 2.53
C GLY A 51 -0.41 -22.45 1.45
N ILE A 52 -0.13 -21.24 0.95
CA ILE A 52 -0.91 -20.58 -0.10
C ILE A 52 -0.37 -21.00 -1.46
N ASN A 53 -1.24 -21.49 -2.36
CA ASN A 53 -0.86 -21.77 -3.74
C ASN A 53 -0.65 -20.46 -4.50
N PHE A 54 0.59 -20.11 -4.80
CA PHE A 54 0.95 -18.87 -5.48
C PHE A 54 0.32 -18.74 -6.87
N LYS A 55 0.23 -19.85 -7.64
CA LYS A 55 -0.39 -19.83 -8.96
C LYS A 55 -1.87 -19.44 -8.86
N ASN A 56 -2.61 -20.09 -7.97
CA ASN A 56 -4.02 -19.76 -7.75
C ASN A 56 -4.22 -18.31 -7.26
N TYR A 57 -3.32 -17.84 -6.42
CA TYR A 57 -3.33 -16.45 -5.95
C TYR A 57 -3.19 -15.47 -7.13
N VAL A 58 -2.24 -15.70 -8.04
CA VAL A 58 -2.03 -14.84 -9.22
C VAL A 58 -3.20 -14.95 -10.21
N ASP A 59 -3.69 -16.17 -10.47
CA ASP A 59 -4.79 -16.40 -11.41
C ASP A 59 -6.10 -15.70 -10.96
N ASN A 60 -6.36 -15.68 -9.64
CA ASN A 60 -7.55 -15.02 -9.08
C ASN A 60 -7.36 -13.53 -8.82
N TYR A 61 -6.13 -13.01 -8.90
CA TYR A 61 -5.82 -11.62 -8.52
C TYR A 61 -6.62 -10.59 -9.31
N GLN A 62 -6.82 -10.82 -10.60
CA GLN A 62 -7.56 -9.91 -11.46
C GLN A 62 -9.05 -9.85 -11.11
N SER A 63 -9.66 -10.98 -10.76
CA SER A 63 -11.07 -11.01 -10.33
C SER A 63 -11.25 -10.37 -8.95
N ASP A 64 -10.27 -10.54 -8.06
CA ASP A 64 -10.36 -10.04 -6.69
C ASP A 64 -10.04 -8.56 -6.57
N ARG A 65 -9.12 -8.04 -7.40
CA ARG A 65 -8.61 -6.68 -7.31
C ARG A 65 -8.82 -5.82 -8.56
N GLY A 66 -9.32 -6.39 -9.65
CA GLY A 66 -9.60 -5.67 -10.88
C GLY A 66 -8.37 -5.32 -11.73
N MET A 67 -7.19 -5.83 -11.39
CA MET A 67 -5.94 -5.57 -12.12
C MET A 67 -5.02 -6.79 -12.15
N SER A 68 -4.07 -6.80 -13.11
CA SER A 68 -3.05 -7.85 -13.18
C SER A 68 -2.06 -7.75 -12.01
N TYR A 69 -1.74 -8.89 -11.39
CA TYR A 69 -0.77 -9.00 -10.31
C TYR A 69 0.58 -8.32 -10.63
N TYR A 70 1.12 -8.57 -11.82
CA TYR A 70 2.42 -8.03 -12.22
C TYR A 70 2.39 -6.53 -12.53
N HIS A 71 1.28 -6.02 -13.06
CA HIS A 71 1.09 -4.58 -13.23
C HIS A 71 0.96 -3.87 -11.89
N ASP A 72 0.18 -4.43 -10.97
CA ASP A 72 0.02 -3.86 -9.62
C ASP A 72 1.36 -3.77 -8.87
N ILE A 73 2.22 -4.81 -8.97
CA ILE A 73 3.57 -4.76 -8.40
C ILE A 73 4.40 -3.63 -9.04
N HIS A 74 4.36 -3.49 -10.35
CA HIS A 74 5.12 -2.43 -11.04
C HIS A 74 4.67 -1.04 -10.60
N ASP A 75 3.36 -0.81 -10.56
CA ASP A 75 2.77 0.45 -10.15
C ASP A 75 3.07 0.74 -8.68
N TRP A 76 2.95 -0.26 -7.83
CA TRP A 76 3.22 -0.10 -6.41
C TRP A 76 4.71 0.18 -6.12
N MET A 77 5.64 -0.54 -6.74
CA MET A 77 7.08 -0.29 -6.59
C MET A 77 7.50 1.07 -7.16
N GLY A 78 6.87 1.52 -8.25
CA GLY A 78 7.11 2.82 -8.88
C GLY A 78 6.34 3.99 -8.26
N GLY A 79 5.57 3.76 -7.20
CA GLY A 79 4.70 4.76 -6.57
C GLY A 79 5.44 5.82 -5.75
N TYR A 80 6.31 6.59 -6.36
CA TYR A 80 7.00 7.73 -5.74
C TYR A 80 6.39 9.05 -6.24
N PRO A 81 6.16 10.06 -5.37
CA PRO A 81 6.48 10.10 -3.94
C PRO A 81 5.57 9.21 -3.08
N TYR A 82 6.16 8.56 -2.07
CA TYR A 82 5.46 7.68 -1.13
C TYR A 82 5.37 8.32 0.25
N GLU A 83 4.15 8.51 0.72
CA GLU A 83 3.86 9.05 2.05
C GLU A 83 2.88 8.15 2.78
N SER A 84 3.03 8.05 4.09
CA SER A 84 2.19 7.25 4.96
C SER A 84 1.83 8.03 6.21
N ILE A 85 0.65 7.76 6.76
CA ILE A 85 0.11 8.48 7.92
C ILE A 85 -0.53 7.52 8.91
N THR A 86 -0.52 7.87 10.20
CA THR A 86 -1.31 7.16 11.20
C THR A 86 -2.73 7.72 11.25
N PRO A 87 -3.74 6.92 11.67
CA PRO A 87 -5.12 7.41 11.82
C PRO A 87 -5.22 8.64 12.73
N GLU A 88 -4.49 8.62 13.85
CA GLU A 88 -4.49 9.72 14.84
C GLU A 88 -3.93 11.02 14.24
N ALA A 89 -2.81 10.92 13.51
CA ALA A 89 -2.22 12.07 12.85
C ALA A 89 -3.13 12.67 11.77
N LEU A 90 -3.83 11.81 11.02
CA LEU A 90 -4.81 12.26 10.02
C LEU A 90 -5.98 13.00 10.68
N ILE A 91 -6.58 12.42 11.72
CA ILE A 91 -7.70 13.02 12.45
C ILE A 91 -7.28 14.39 13.00
N THR A 92 -6.15 14.45 13.70
CA THR A 92 -5.59 15.71 14.26
C THR A 92 -5.35 16.78 13.19
N TYR A 93 -5.00 16.36 11.96
CA TYR A 93 -4.78 17.29 10.85
C TYR A 93 -6.09 17.80 10.24
N VAL A 94 -7.13 16.96 10.19
CA VAL A 94 -8.37 17.24 9.43
C VAL A 94 -9.42 17.94 10.29
N GLU A 95 -9.51 17.62 11.59
CA GLU A 95 -10.50 18.22 12.50
C GLU A 95 -10.43 19.76 12.59
N PRO A 96 -9.25 20.39 12.73
CA PRO A 96 -9.17 21.86 12.78
C PRO A 96 -9.60 22.53 11.47
N LYS A 97 -9.73 21.77 10.37
CA LYS A 97 -10.19 22.26 9.06
C LYS A 97 -11.72 22.19 8.89
N GLY A 98 -12.43 21.85 9.96
CA GLY A 98 -13.89 21.76 9.98
C GLY A 98 -14.45 20.46 9.43
N TYR A 99 -13.74 19.35 9.66
CA TYR A 99 -14.20 18.02 9.30
C TYR A 99 -14.24 17.11 10.52
N SER A 100 -15.26 16.30 10.63
CA SER A 100 -15.39 15.26 11.67
C SER A 100 -15.36 13.86 11.06
N LEU A 101 -14.71 12.94 11.74
CA LEU A 101 -14.65 11.54 11.34
C LEU A 101 -16.04 10.90 11.48
N VAL A 102 -16.54 10.30 10.41
CA VAL A 102 -17.80 9.54 10.38
C VAL A 102 -17.55 8.04 10.45
N ARG A 103 -16.55 7.58 9.69
CA ARG A 103 -16.21 6.16 9.61
C ARG A 103 -14.73 6.01 9.27
N SER A 104 -14.10 4.98 9.84
CA SER A 104 -12.78 4.52 9.43
C SER A 104 -12.77 3.01 9.26
N ILE A 105 -12.05 2.53 8.27
CA ILE A 105 -11.73 1.12 8.06
C ILE A 105 -10.21 1.03 8.11
N THR A 106 -9.69 0.59 9.24
CA THR A 106 -8.26 0.43 9.47
C THR A 106 -7.94 -1.04 9.63
N ARG A 107 -6.79 -1.44 9.13
CA ARG A 107 -6.30 -2.81 9.30
C ARG A 107 -5.33 -2.88 10.48
N PRO A 108 -5.21 -4.02 11.17
CA PRO A 108 -4.21 -4.16 12.23
C PRO A 108 -2.82 -3.87 11.69
N GLY A 109 -2.02 -3.13 12.48
CA GLY A 109 -0.65 -2.78 12.13
C GLY A 109 0.21 -4.04 11.99
N GLY A 110 1.12 -4.02 11.02
CA GLY A 110 2.15 -5.03 10.81
C GLY A 110 3.52 -4.37 10.64
N ILE A 111 4.56 -5.19 10.46
CA ILE A 111 5.91 -4.70 10.18
C ILE A 111 5.94 -4.02 8.80
N GLY A 112 5.07 -4.45 7.88
CA GLY A 112 4.99 -3.91 6.52
C GLY A 112 6.04 -4.47 5.57
N ILE A 113 6.40 -5.76 5.71
CA ILE A 113 7.38 -6.45 4.85
C ILE A 113 6.98 -6.40 3.37
N PHE A 114 5.70 -6.55 3.07
CA PHE A 114 5.15 -6.48 1.71
C PHE A 114 4.40 -5.17 1.44
N GLY A 115 4.78 -4.10 2.13
CA GLY A 115 4.14 -2.80 2.08
C GLY A 115 3.05 -2.61 3.13
N ALA A 116 2.56 -1.38 3.19
CA ALA A 116 1.42 -1.02 4.01
C ALA A 116 0.16 -1.01 3.14
N GLY A 117 -0.91 -1.61 3.58
CA GLY A 117 -2.22 -1.40 2.96
C GLY A 117 -2.71 0.03 3.13
N CYS A 118 -3.79 0.39 2.45
CA CYS A 118 -4.48 1.65 2.69
C CYS A 118 -5.48 1.50 3.82
N ASP A 119 -5.55 2.52 4.67
CA ASP A 119 -6.66 2.76 5.56
C ASP A 119 -7.66 3.70 4.87
N GLU A 120 -8.95 3.45 5.09
CA GLU A 120 -10.02 4.22 4.50
C GLU A 120 -10.71 5.05 5.57
N PHE A 121 -11.01 6.31 5.24
CA PHE A 121 -11.64 7.26 6.15
C PHE A 121 -12.74 8.01 5.44
N VAL A 122 -13.85 8.22 6.15
CA VAL A 122 -14.94 9.07 5.71
C VAL A 122 -15.10 10.21 6.70
N PHE A 123 -14.98 11.42 6.23
CA PHE A 123 -15.17 12.64 7.00
C PHE A 123 -16.39 13.40 6.50
N ARG A 124 -17.04 14.09 7.42
CA ARG A 124 -18.14 15.02 7.13
C ARG A 124 -17.69 16.45 7.42
N LYS A 125 -17.96 17.36 6.50
CA LYS A 125 -17.76 18.78 6.75
C LYS A 125 -18.77 19.26 7.80
N THR A 126 -18.28 19.89 8.86
CA THR A 126 -19.07 20.32 10.01
C THR A 126 -19.65 21.72 9.89
N SER A 127 -19.17 22.50 8.96
CA SER A 127 -19.71 23.83 8.57
C SER A 127 -18.69 24.64 7.79
#